data_416ee2f1a1db01fa8454d4c2e2fe24a9
#
_entry.id   416ee2f1a1db01fa8454d4c2e2fe24a9
#
_cell.length_a   1.000
_cell.length_b   1.000
_cell.length_c   1.000
_cell.angle_alpha   90.00
_cell.angle_beta   90.00
_cell.angle_gamma   90.00
#
_symmetry.space_group_name_H-M   'P 1'
#
loop_
_entity.id
_entity.type
_entity.pdbx_description
1 polymer ?
#
loop_
_entity_poly.entity_id
_entity_poly.type
_entity_poly.pdbx_seq_one_letter_code
_entity_poly.pdbx_strand_id
1 'polypeptide(L)'
;IIMDELFGNGGQDGKGSGFKNEIIWQRTGAHNDAGKYGIVHDTILWYTKTPTYKFTMEMIPLTDDHISSRFKTIEPETGRRFYPGPITAPGDGPSRIFRGKELFPPAGRHWSYSQENIDELERQNRIYYSSTGVPYLKEYADEYTEQGRRLQSIWTDILPSKTGSEIVGYPTQKPEKLLERIIKACSEPGDLVFDCFMGSGTTQAVAMKLGRRFLGA
;
A
#
# COMPACT_ATOMS: atom_id res chain seq x y z
N ILE A 1 25.02 -3.91 0.28
CA ILE A 1 26.41 -4.37 0.01
C ILE A 1 26.58 -5.77 0.61
N ILE A 2 26.73 -5.96 1.95
CA ILE A 2 26.84 -7.33 2.53
C ILE A 2 25.59 -8.16 2.24
N MET A 3 24.40 -7.57 2.34
CA MET A 3 23.15 -8.27 2.04
C MET A 3 23.05 -8.65 0.56
N ASP A 4 23.56 -7.80 -0.35
CA ASP A 4 23.58 -8.09 -1.79
C ASP A 4 24.54 -9.27 -2.12
N GLU A 5 25.64 -9.41 -1.39
CA GLU A 5 26.56 -10.54 -1.51
C GLU A 5 25.91 -11.86 -1.04
N LEU A 6 25.09 -11.82 0.03
CA LEU A 6 24.45 -13.00 0.60
C LEU A 6 23.17 -13.42 -0.12
N PHE A 7 22.38 -12.45 -0.61
CA PHE A 7 21.03 -12.68 -1.13
C PHE A 7 20.86 -12.27 -2.61
N GLY A 8 21.83 -11.55 -3.19
CA GLY A 8 21.74 -10.96 -4.52
C GLY A 8 21.09 -9.56 -4.50
N ASN A 9 21.27 -8.84 -5.59
CA ASN A 9 20.81 -7.45 -5.76
C ASN A 9 19.40 -7.30 -6.35
N GLY A 10 18.67 -8.41 -6.52
CA GLY A 10 17.25 -8.40 -6.92
C GLY A 10 16.95 -8.33 -8.40
N GLY A 11 17.94 -8.10 -9.26
CA GLY A 11 17.74 -7.87 -10.70
C GLY A 11 17.00 -6.54 -10.98
N GLN A 12 17.01 -6.09 -12.23
CA GLN A 12 16.40 -4.80 -12.62
C GLN A 12 14.86 -4.80 -12.58
N ASP A 13 14.22 -5.95 -12.68
CA ASP A 13 12.76 -6.12 -12.73
C ASP A 13 12.14 -6.53 -11.39
N GLY A 14 12.95 -6.69 -10.34
CA GLY A 14 12.51 -7.11 -9.00
C GLY A 14 11.95 -8.53 -8.90
N LYS A 15 11.97 -9.32 -9.99
CA LYS A 15 11.38 -10.67 -10.06
C LYS A 15 12.32 -11.78 -9.59
N GLY A 16 13.64 -11.52 -9.54
CA GLY A 16 14.64 -12.46 -9.05
C GLY A 16 14.66 -12.62 -7.53
N SER A 17 15.60 -13.38 -7.00
CA SER A 17 16.00 -13.36 -5.58
C SER A 17 16.77 -12.08 -5.26
N GLY A 18 16.96 -11.77 -3.97
CA GLY A 18 17.74 -10.61 -3.52
C GLY A 18 16.90 -9.44 -3.05
N PHE A 19 17.42 -8.23 -3.24
CA PHE A 19 16.78 -6.99 -2.81
C PHE A 19 15.38 -6.80 -3.40
N LYS A 20 14.41 -6.47 -2.55
CA LYS A 20 13.02 -6.19 -2.94
C LYS A 20 12.62 -4.75 -2.68
N ASN A 21 12.90 -4.25 -1.50
CA ASN A 21 12.46 -2.93 -1.11
C ASN A 21 13.28 -2.36 0.04
N GLU A 22 13.37 -1.04 0.09
CA GLU A 22 13.77 -0.24 1.22
C GLU A 22 12.51 0.38 1.84
N ILE A 23 12.32 0.17 3.14
CA ILE A 23 11.16 0.65 3.87
C ILE A 23 11.65 1.64 4.92
N ILE A 24 11.09 2.84 4.91
CA ILE A 24 11.37 3.89 5.89
C ILE A 24 10.30 3.83 6.97
N TRP A 25 10.67 3.44 8.16
CA TRP A 25 9.77 3.40 9.31
C TRP A 25 10.05 4.59 10.23
N GLN A 26 9.05 5.44 10.41
CA GLN A 26 9.12 6.53 11.39
C GLN A 26 9.02 5.94 12.80
N ARG A 27 10.13 6.01 13.55
CA ARG A 27 10.23 5.44 14.91
C ARG A 27 9.98 6.45 16.03
N THR A 28 10.00 7.74 15.72
CA THR A 28 9.81 8.80 16.72
C THR A 28 9.25 10.06 16.07
N GLY A 29 8.78 10.99 16.89
CA GLY A 29 8.37 12.32 16.44
C GLY A 29 9.54 13.26 16.20
N ALA A 30 9.24 14.55 16.06
CA ALA A 30 10.24 15.58 15.86
C ALA A 30 11.19 15.70 17.07
N HIS A 31 12.47 15.95 16.78
CA HIS A 31 13.49 16.28 17.75
C HIS A 31 13.87 17.75 17.63
N ASN A 32 14.30 18.35 18.75
CA ASN A 32 14.72 19.74 18.80
C ASN A 32 16.24 19.84 18.62
N ASP A 33 16.77 19.31 17.50
CA ASP A 33 18.19 19.33 17.18
C ASP A 33 18.56 20.68 16.55
N ALA A 34 19.46 21.42 17.19
CA ALA A 34 19.98 22.65 16.62
C ALA A 34 21.02 22.35 15.52
N GLY A 35 20.79 22.87 14.31
CA GLY A 35 21.78 22.89 13.23
C GLY A 35 21.72 21.73 12.22
N LYS A 36 20.84 20.72 12.40
CA LYS A 36 20.60 19.65 11.42
C LYS A 36 19.21 19.05 11.57
N TYR A 37 18.79 18.29 10.55
CA TYR A 37 17.55 17.50 10.66
C TYR A 37 17.74 16.31 11.61
N GLY A 38 16.82 16.12 12.57
CA GLY A 38 16.82 14.99 13.48
C GLY A 38 16.54 13.67 12.76
N ILE A 39 17.20 12.59 13.18
CA ILE A 39 16.94 11.24 12.62
C ILE A 39 15.73 10.65 13.33
N VAL A 40 14.58 10.64 12.64
CA VAL A 40 13.30 10.21 13.18
C VAL A 40 12.83 8.85 12.66
N HIS A 41 13.65 8.19 11.86
CA HIS A 41 13.31 6.92 11.19
C HIS A 41 14.40 5.87 11.33
N ASP A 42 14.01 4.63 11.14
CA ASP A 42 14.90 3.50 10.86
C ASP A 42 14.59 2.99 9.44
N THR A 43 15.60 2.44 8.77
CA THR A 43 15.48 1.81 7.46
C THR A 43 15.36 0.29 7.64
N ILE A 44 14.34 -0.31 7.02
CA ILE A 44 14.14 -1.76 6.97
C ILE A 44 14.43 -2.22 5.54
N LEU A 45 15.39 -3.12 5.38
CA LEU A 45 15.75 -3.68 4.08
C LEU A 45 15.07 -5.05 3.92
N TRP A 46 14.32 -5.20 2.82
CA TRP A 46 13.66 -6.46 2.51
C TRP A 46 14.38 -7.19 1.39
N TYR A 47 14.77 -8.43 1.68
CA TYR A 47 15.43 -9.35 0.76
C TYR A 47 14.70 -10.68 0.71
N THR A 48 14.83 -11.38 -0.42
CA THR A 48 14.39 -12.78 -0.58
C THR A 48 15.55 -13.66 -1.03
N LYS A 49 15.62 -14.87 -0.52
CA LYS A 49 16.68 -15.82 -0.90
C LYS A 49 16.39 -16.54 -2.22
N THR A 50 15.11 -16.65 -2.58
CA THR A 50 14.64 -17.32 -3.79
C THR A 50 13.70 -16.42 -4.57
N PRO A 51 13.51 -16.65 -5.89
CA PRO A 51 12.52 -15.93 -6.68
C PRO A 51 11.07 -16.15 -6.20
N THR A 52 10.82 -17.33 -5.62
CA THR A 52 9.51 -17.66 -5.05
C THR A 52 9.52 -17.32 -3.56
N TYR A 53 8.64 -16.42 -3.14
CA TYR A 53 8.50 -15.98 -1.76
C TYR A 53 7.04 -15.64 -1.45
N LYS A 54 6.68 -15.67 -0.17
CA LYS A 54 5.37 -15.24 0.31
C LYS A 54 5.37 -13.73 0.49
N PHE A 55 4.33 -13.09 -0.03
CA PHE A 55 4.09 -11.67 0.22
C PHE A 55 2.59 -11.38 0.22
N THR A 56 2.11 -10.87 1.34
CA THR A 56 0.72 -10.42 1.52
C THR A 56 0.72 -8.91 1.70
N MET A 57 0.06 -8.21 0.76
CA MET A 57 -0.06 -6.76 0.81
C MET A 57 -1.03 -6.34 1.93
N GLU A 58 -0.55 -5.54 2.87
CA GLU A 58 -1.42 -4.93 3.87
C GLU A 58 -2.25 -3.80 3.27
N MET A 59 -3.54 -3.81 3.58
CA MET A 59 -4.47 -2.73 3.26
C MET A 59 -4.67 -1.88 4.51
N ILE A 60 -4.44 -0.57 4.39
CA ILE A 60 -4.62 0.38 5.50
C ILE A 60 -5.82 1.29 5.22
N PRO A 61 -6.56 1.71 6.25
CA PRO A 61 -7.68 2.63 6.09
C PRO A 61 -7.27 3.93 5.39
N LEU A 62 -8.19 4.51 4.64
CA LEU A 62 -8.04 5.87 4.15
C LEU A 62 -8.21 6.85 5.31
N THR A 63 -7.38 7.90 5.34
CA THR A 63 -7.56 9.03 6.26
C THR A 63 -8.55 10.04 5.67
N ASP A 64 -9.20 10.84 6.52
CA ASP A 64 -10.11 11.92 6.09
C ASP A 64 -9.40 12.91 5.18
N ASP A 65 -8.13 13.23 5.45
CA ASP A 65 -7.31 14.09 4.61
C ASP A 65 -7.09 13.48 3.21
N HIS A 66 -6.88 12.19 3.13
CA HIS A 66 -6.75 11.50 1.83
C HIS A 66 -8.07 11.51 1.06
N ILE A 67 -9.18 11.23 1.76
CA ILE A 67 -10.53 11.26 1.16
C ILE A 67 -10.81 12.67 0.62
N SER A 68 -10.61 13.70 1.44
CA SER A 68 -10.92 15.09 1.06
C SER A 68 -10.00 15.64 -0.04
N SER A 69 -8.73 15.22 -0.07
CA SER A 69 -7.77 15.66 -1.08
C SER A 69 -7.96 14.99 -2.45
N ARG A 70 -8.32 13.70 -2.47
CA ARG A 70 -8.48 12.91 -3.70
C ARG A 70 -9.91 12.98 -4.26
N PHE A 71 -10.92 12.78 -3.42
CA PHE A 71 -12.33 12.67 -3.83
C PHE A 71 -13.05 14.03 -3.68
N LYS A 72 -12.64 14.98 -4.52
CA LYS A 72 -13.11 16.37 -4.42
C LYS A 72 -14.49 16.61 -5.01
N THR A 73 -14.91 15.77 -5.97
CA THR A 73 -16.18 15.93 -6.66
C THR A 73 -17.29 15.31 -5.84
N ILE A 74 -18.40 16.03 -5.70
CA ILE A 74 -19.58 15.55 -4.99
C ILE A 74 -20.68 15.32 -6.03
N GLU A 75 -21.29 14.13 -5.99
CA GLU A 75 -22.46 13.82 -6.79
C GLU A 75 -23.69 14.49 -6.17
N PRO A 76 -24.39 15.39 -6.89
CA PRO A 76 -25.47 16.18 -6.29
C PRO A 76 -26.65 15.32 -5.79
N GLU A 77 -26.97 14.24 -6.49
CA GLU A 77 -28.14 13.40 -6.23
C GLU A 77 -27.97 12.52 -4.98
N THR A 78 -26.74 12.10 -4.69
CA THR A 78 -26.46 11.13 -3.60
C THR A 78 -25.62 11.73 -2.48
N GLY A 79 -24.97 12.86 -2.71
CA GLY A 79 -23.98 13.45 -1.79
C GLY A 79 -22.66 12.66 -1.72
N ARG A 80 -22.49 11.58 -2.50
CA ARG A 80 -21.27 10.75 -2.52
C ARG A 80 -20.10 11.53 -3.12
N ARG A 81 -18.94 11.37 -2.50
CA ARG A 81 -17.68 11.90 -3.03
C ARG A 81 -17.06 10.92 -4.01
N PHE A 82 -16.55 11.42 -5.13
CA PHE A 82 -15.83 10.60 -6.09
C PHE A 82 -14.62 11.30 -6.71
N TYR A 83 -13.74 10.50 -7.27
CA TYR A 83 -12.64 10.92 -8.13
C TYR A 83 -12.99 10.58 -9.58
N PRO A 84 -12.86 11.53 -10.53
CA PRO A 84 -13.02 11.26 -11.96
C PRO A 84 -11.81 10.46 -12.48
N GLY A 85 -11.90 9.14 -12.42
CA GLY A 85 -10.85 8.23 -12.87
C GLY A 85 -10.81 8.14 -14.41
N PRO A 86 -9.61 7.92 -15.02
CA PRO A 86 -9.50 7.77 -16.47
C PRO A 86 -10.21 6.49 -16.94
N ILE A 87 -10.99 6.60 -18.00
CA ILE A 87 -11.69 5.48 -18.64
C ILE A 87 -10.92 4.97 -19.87
N THR A 88 -9.67 5.42 -20.06
CA THR A 88 -8.80 5.04 -21.17
C THR A 88 -7.49 4.47 -20.68
N ALA A 89 -6.86 3.59 -21.48
CA ALA A 89 -5.55 3.00 -21.25
C ALA A 89 -4.61 3.24 -22.44
N PRO A 90 -3.27 3.09 -22.29
CA PRO A 90 -2.30 3.22 -23.39
C PRO A 90 -2.55 2.19 -24.49
N GLY A 91 -2.37 2.60 -25.75
CA GLY A 91 -2.56 1.78 -26.96
C GLY A 91 -3.63 2.36 -27.88
N ASP A 92 -3.75 1.82 -29.08
CA ASP A 92 -4.76 2.24 -30.04
C ASP A 92 -6.03 1.40 -29.90
N GLY A 93 -7.18 2.00 -30.19
CA GLY A 93 -8.47 1.30 -30.10
C GLY A 93 -9.59 2.03 -30.85
N PRO A 94 -10.70 1.32 -31.09
CA PRO A 94 -11.84 1.87 -31.80
C PRO A 94 -12.59 2.91 -30.96
N SER A 95 -13.44 3.69 -31.66
CA SER A 95 -14.45 4.54 -31.04
C SER A 95 -15.45 3.74 -30.19
N ARG A 96 -16.15 4.42 -29.32
CA ARG A 96 -17.28 3.88 -28.51
C ARG A 96 -18.39 4.93 -28.46
N ILE A 97 -19.60 4.45 -28.21
CA ILE A 97 -20.79 5.29 -28.05
C ILE A 97 -20.96 5.63 -26.57
N PHE A 98 -21.06 6.92 -26.29
CA PHE A 98 -21.34 7.48 -24.97
C PHE A 98 -22.54 8.42 -25.07
N ARG A 99 -23.60 8.19 -24.31
CA ARG A 99 -24.86 8.96 -24.38
C ARG A 99 -25.37 9.14 -25.82
N GLY A 100 -25.28 8.06 -26.61
CA GLY A 100 -25.71 8.06 -28.01
C GLY A 100 -24.78 8.84 -28.97
N LYS A 101 -23.60 9.31 -28.52
CA LYS A 101 -22.60 9.99 -29.36
C LYS A 101 -21.36 9.09 -29.51
N GLU A 102 -20.87 8.98 -30.73
CA GLU A 102 -19.61 8.31 -31.01
C GLU A 102 -18.45 9.20 -30.57
N LEU A 103 -17.59 8.65 -29.70
CA LEU A 103 -16.36 9.29 -29.23
C LEU A 103 -15.15 8.44 -29.60
N PHE A 104 -14.13 9.11 -30.11
CA PHE A 104 -12.82 8.52 -30.35
C PHE A 104 -11.95 8.68 -29.10
N PRO A 105 -11.13 7.68 -28.76
CA PRO A 105 -10.17 7.83 -27.68
C PRO A 105 -9.09 8.85 -28.06
N PRO A 106 -8.41 9.50 -27.11
CA PRO A 106 -7.25 10.34 -27.39
C PRO A 106 -6.16 9.58 -28.13
N ALA A 107 -5.34 10.27 -28.93
CA ALA A 107 -4.23 9.67 -29.66
C ALA A 107 -3.31 8.83 -28.74
N GLY A 108 -2.96 7.61 -29.16
CA GLY A 108 -2.17 6.66 -28.39
C GLY A 108 -2.89 6.04 -27.19
N ARG A 109 -4.21 6.15 -27.13
CA ARG A 109 -5.04 5.55 -26.08
C ARG A 109 -6.22 4.76 -26.67
N HIS A 110 -6.74 3.83 -25.87
CA HIS A 110 -8.00 3.14 -26.16
C HIS A 110 -8.95 3.23 -24.97
N TRP A 111 -10.24 3.01 -25.21
CA TRP A 111 -11.23 2.90 -24.16
C TRP A 111 -11.02 1.59 -23.39
N SER A 112 -10.91 1.67 -22.07
CA SER A 112 -10.62 0.51 -21.19
C SER A 112 -11.78 -0.49 -21.12
N TYR A 113 -12.96 -0.14 -21.63
CA TYR A 113 -14.18 -0.93 -21.50
C TYR A 113 -14.77 -1.25 -22.87
N SER A 114 -15.43 -2.42 -22.99
CA SER A 114 -16.27 -2.77 -24.14
C SER A 114 -17.50 -1.86 -24.20
N GLN A 115 -18.20 -1.83 -25.35
CA GLN A 115 -19.42 -1.04 -25.46
C GLN A 115 -20.47 -1.48 -24.43
N GLU A 116 -20.67 -2.78 -24.27
CA GLU A 116 -21.62 -3.36 -23.31
C GLU A 116 -21.34 -2.89 -21.86
N ASN A 117 -20.06 -2.86 -21.47
CA ASN A 117 -19.66 -2.38 -20.16
C ASN A 117 -19.87 -0.86 -20.02
N ILE A 118 -19.65 -0.08 -21.08
CA ILE A 118 -19.94 1.35 -21.08
C ILE A 118 -21.44 1.59 -20.90
N ASP A 119 -22.28 0.89 -21.63
CA ASP A 119 -23.74 0.99 -21.53
C ASP A 119 -24.24 0.63 -20.13
N GLU A 120 -23.61 -0.38 -19.49
CA GLU A 120 -23.89 -0.73 -18.09
C GLU A 120 -23.46 0.36 -17.11
N LEU A 121 -22.24 0.88 -17.28
CA LEU A 121 -21.73 1.98 -16.44
C LEU A 121 -22.60 3.24 -16.56
N GLU A 122 -23.11 3.55 -17.75
CA GLU A 122 -24.04 4.65 -17.95
C GLU A 122 -25.38 4.41 -17.24
N ARG A 123 -25.95 3.20 -17.36
CA ARG A 123 -27.20 2.82 -16.69
C ARG A 123 -27.09 2.88 -15.16
N GLN A 124 -25.89 2.56 -14.64
CA GLN A 124 -25.58 2.67 -13.22
C GLN A 124 -25.19 4.09 -12.78
N ASN A 125 -25.25 5.09 -13.66
CA ASN A 125 -24.77 6.46 -13.41
C ASN A 125 -23.29 6.51 -12.96
N ARG A 126 -22.45 5.58 -13.43
CA ARG A 126 -21.01 5.49 -13.07
C ARG A 126 -20.10 6.34 -13.95
N ILE A 127 -20.59 6.95 -15.01
CA ILE A 127 -19.82 7.83 -15.90
C ILE A 127 -20.09 9.28 -15.55
N TYR A 128 -19.01 10.01 -15.29
CA TYR A 128 -18.99 11.47 -15.13
C TYR A 128 -18.52 12.11 -16.41
N TYR A 129 -19.19 13.14 -16.87
CA TYR A 129 -18.79 13.93 -18.03
C TYR A 129 -18.27 15.28 -17.59
N SER A 130 -17.04 15.64 -18.03
CA SER A 130 -16.50 16.99 -17.78
C SER A 130 -17.34 18.06 -18.50
N SER A 131 -17.07 19.34 -18.20
CA SER A 131 -17.70 20.46 -18.90
C SER A 131 -17.44 20.45 -20.42
N THR A 132 -16.39 19.78 -20.87
CA THR A 132 -16.05 19.60 -22.29
C THR A 132 -16.61 18.29 -22.89
N GLY A 133 -17.37 17.52 -22.11
CA GLY A 133 -18.00 16.29 -22.55
C GLY A 133 -17.09 15.05 -22.54
N VAL A 134 -15.90 15.14 -21.95
CA VAL A 134 -14.99 13.98 -21.83
C VAL A 134 -15.52 13.05 -20.71
N PRO A 135 -15.65 11.72 -21.01
CA PRO A 135 -16.12 10.75 -20.02
C PRO A 135 -15.02 10.33 -19.07
N TYR A 136 -15.37 10.13 -17.80
CA TYR A 136 -14.56 9.60 -16.70
C TYR A 136 -15.34 8.58 -15.90
N LEU A 137 -14.67 7.61 -15.28
CA LEU A 137 -15.30 6.70 -14.34
C LEU A 137 -15.47 7.41 -12.98
N LYS A 138 -16.65 7.32 -12.38
CA LYS A 138 -16.84 7.73 -10.99
C LYS A 138 -16.26 6.68 -10.05
N GLU A 139 -15.09 6.95 -9.49
CA GLU A 139 -14.48 6.17 -8.41
C GLU A 139 -14.94 6.74 -7.07
N TYR A 140 -15.86 6.08 -6.38
CA TYR A 140 -16.45 6.61 -5.15
C TYR A 140 -15.57 6.37 -3.93
N ALA A 141 -15.51 7.38 -3.04
CA ALA A 141 -14.70 7.33 -1.83
C ALA A 141 -15.09 6.21 -0.86
N ASP A 142 -16.39 5.94 -0.71
CA ASP A 142 -16.94 4.89 0.15
C ASP A 142 -16.51 3.48 -0.29
N GLU A 143 -16.45 3.23 -1.60
CA GLU A 143 -15.96 1.96 -2.15
C GLU A 143 -14.46 1.74 -1.82
N TYR A 144 -13.66 2.80 -1.81
CA TYR A 144 -12.25 2.75 -1.40
C TYR A 144 -12.09 2.67 0.11
N THR A 145 -13.00 3.24 0.88
CA THR A 145 -12.94 3.21 2.36
C THR A 145 -13.11 1.77 2.87
N GLU A 146 -13.98 0.98 2.24
CA GLU A 146 -14.17 -0.43 2.59
C GLU A 146 -12.95 -1.30 2.24
N GLN A 147 -12.29 -1.01 1.12
CA GLN A 147 -11.13 -1.78 0.65
C GLN A 147 -9.81 -1.29 1.26
N GLY A 148 -9.75 -0.03 1.70
CA GLY A 148 -8.52 0.62 2.11
C GLY A 148 -7.58 0.95 0.94
N ARG A 149 -6.38 1.38 1.27
CA ARG A 149 -5.28 1.59 0.30
C ARG A 149 -4.12 0.66 0.58
N ARG A 150 -3.42 0.25 -0.46
CA ARG A 150 -2.20 -0.55 -0.32
C ARG A 150 -1.15 0.21 0.46
N LEU A 151 -0.61 -0.41 1.50
CA LEU A 151 0.53 0.13 2.23
C LEU A 151 1.74 0.25 1.29
N GLN A 152 2.46 1.34 1.38
CA GLN A 152 3.68 1.59 0.59
C GLN A 152 4.92 1.53 1.50
N SER A 153 6.07 1.93 0.98
CA SER A 153 7.37 1.81 1.66
C SER A 153 7.66 2.88 2.71
N ILE A 154 6.75 3.80 2.98
CA ILE A 154 6.88 4.80 4.05
C ILE A 154 5.84 4.52 5.12
N TRP A 155 6.30 4.11 6.31
CA TRP A 155 5.46 3.73 7.44
C TRP A 155 5.53 4.78 8.54
N THR A 156 4.45 5.54 8.70
CA THR A 156 4.34 6.63 9.68
C THR A 156 3.22 6.37 10.70
N ASP A 157 2.50 5.27 10.55
CA ASP A 157 1.30 4.92 11.29
C ASP A 157 1.57 4.01 12.51
N ILE A 158 2.82 3.55 12.69
CA ILE A 158 3.24 2.74 13.83
C ILE A 158 4.34 3.49 14.58
N LEU A 159 3.97 4.12 15.68
CA LEU A 159 4.95 4.74 16.59
C LEU A 159 5.16 3.82 17.81
N PRO A 160 6.40 3.77 18.37
CA PRO A 160 6.64 3.05 19.60
C PRO A 160 5.77 3.59 20.73
N SER A 161 5.06 2.71 21.42
CA SER A 161 4.37 3.07 22.64
C SER A 161 5.39 3.23 23.79
N LYS A 162 5.16 4.21 24.66
CA LYS A 162 5.95 4.37 25.88
C LYS A 162 5.25 3.75 27.09
N THR A 163 4.03 3.29 26.92
CA THR A 163 3.18 2.71 27.96
C THR A 163 2.39 1.55 27.39
N GLY A 164 2.05 0.59 28.22
CA GLY A 164 1.22 -0.57 27.82
C GLY A 164 1.83 -1.90 28.24
N SER A 165 1.05 -2.96 28.11
CA SER A 165 1.43 -4.33 28.54
C SER A 165 2.52 -4.97 27.68
N GLU A 166 2.82 -4.43 26.49
CA GLU A 166 3.90 -4.90 25.64
C GLU A 166 5.29 -4.43 26.11
N ILE A 167 5.36 -3.42 27.01
CA ILE A 167 6.63 -2.80 27.42
C ILE A 167 7.31 -3.67 28.46
N VAL A 168 8.49 -4.18 28.13
CA VAL A 168 9.31 -5.01 29.03
C VAL A 168 10.55 -4.29 29.58
N GLY A 169 10.64 -2.96 29.39
CA GLY A 169 11.77 -2.16 29.90
C GLY A 169 13.06 -2.29 29.09
N TYR A 170 13.02 -2.88 27.90
CA TYR A 170 14.18 -3.00 27.02
C TYR A 170 14.34 -1.71 26.16
N PRO A 171 15.47 -0.99 26.26
CA PRO A 171 15.60 0.36 25.69
C PRO A 171 15.38 0.48 24.18
N THR A 172 15.69 -0.58 23.43
CA THR A 172 15.57 -0.62 21.95
C THR A 172 14.43 -1.52 21.48
N GLN A 173 13.49 -1.83 22.36
CA GLN A 173 12.32 -2.65 22.02
C GLN A 173 11.57 -2.05 20.83
N LYS A 174 11.26 -2.89 19.85
CA LYS A 174 10.38 -2.52 18.74
C LYS A 174 8.92 -2.79 19.10
N PRO A 175 7.96 -1.96 18.63
CA PRO A 175 6.54 -2.18 18.90
C PRO A 175 6.04 -3.49 18.28
N GLU A 176 5.16 -4.20 18.98
CA GLU A 176 4.58 -5.45 18.47
C GLU A 176 3.90 -5.26 17.11
N LYS A 177 3.20 -4.15 16.90
CA LYS A 177 2.55 -3.83 15.59
C LYS A 177 3.51 -3.81 14.41
N LEU A 178 4.77 -3.38 14.63
CA LEU A 178 5.78 -3.37 13.58
C LEU A 178 6.15 -4.81 13.17
N LEU A 179 6.41 -5.66 14.18
CA LEU A 179 6.75 -7.06 13.93
C LEU A 179 5.56 -7.83 13.39
N GLU A 180 4.34 -7.54 13.85
CA GLU A 180 3.11 -8.11 13.31
C GLU A 180 2.95 -7.83 11.82
N ARG A 181 3.15 -6.58 11.39
CA ARG A 181 3.12 -6.18 9.98
C ARG A 181 4.13 -6.96 9.15
N ILE A 182 5.38 -7.00 9.59
CA ILE A 182 6.46 -7.70 8.88
C ILE A 182 6.17 -9.20 8.80
N ILE A 183 5.81 -9.84 9.90
CA ILE A 183 5.57 -11.28 9.96
C ILE A 183 4.35 -11.68 9.11
N LYS A 184 3.26 -10.92 9.17
CA LYS A 184 2.07 -11.17 8.33
C LYS A 184 2.35 -10.99 6.84
N ALA A 185 3.19 -10.02 6.48
CA ALA A 185 3.53 -9.77 5.08
C ALA A 185 4.31 -10.91 4.43
N CYS A 186 5.16 -11.63 5.18
CA CYS A 186 6.12 -12.59 4.60
C CYS A 186 5.99 -14.03 5.11
N SER A 187 4.97 -14.35 5.91
CA SER A 187 4.76 -15.69 6.45
C SER A 187 3.30 -16.03 6.67
N GLU A 188 3.02 -17.32 6.88
CA GLU A 188 1.71 -17.86 7.24
C GLU A 188 1.77 -18.63 8.57
N PRO A 189 0.62 -18.90 9.24
CA PRO A 189 0.60 -19.77 10.42
C PRO A 189 1.31 -21.10 10.17
N GLY A 190 2.15 -21.52 11.14
CA GLY A 190 2.98 -22.71 11.03
C GLY A 190 4.38 -22.50 10.40
N ASP A 191 4.63 -21.38 9.73
CA ASP A 191 5.97 -21.04 9.23
C ASP A 191 6.95 -20.75 10.39
N LEU A 192 8.25 -20.88 10.11
CA LEU A 192 9.30 -20.57 11.07
C LEU A 192 9.78 -19.12 10.91
N VAL A 193 9.73 -18.37 12.00
CA VAL A 193 10.32 -17.03 12.14
C VAL A 193 11.61 -17.16 12.94
N PHE A 194 12.71 -16.67 12.38
CA PHE A 194 14.03 -16.68 13.03
C PHE A 194 14.53 -15.26 13.27
N ASP A 195 14.95 -14.96 14.49
CA ASP A 195 15.55 -13.68 14.88
C ASP A 195 16.85 -13.97 15.67
N CYS A 196 17.99 -13.72 15.01
CA CYS A 196 19.31 -13.93 15.61
C CYS A 196 19.80 -12.79 16.51
N PHE A 197 19.01 -11.72 16.65
CA PHE A 197 19.27 -10.59 17.53
C PHE A 197 18.02 -10.21 18.31
N MET A 198 17.42 -11.20 18.97
CA MET A 198 16.06 -11.14 19.51
C MET A 198 15.79 -10.00 20.53
N GLY A 199 16.83 -9.45 21.15
CA GLY A 199 16.72 -8.34 22.09
C GLY A 199 15.66 -8.54 23.16
N SER A 200 14.56 -7.79 23.10
CA SER A 200 13.42 -7.92 24.04
C SER A 200 12.55 -9.17 23.81
N GLY A 201 12.78 -9.95 22.76
CA GLY A 201 11.93 -11.08 22.40
C GLY A 201 10.61 -10.71 21.71
N THR A 202 10.44 -9.46 21.26
CA THR A 202 9.19 -9.01 20.60
C THR A 202 8.86 -9.83 19.36
N THR A 203 9.86 -10.17 18.55
CA THR A 203 9.67 -10.99 17.34
C THR A 203 9.06 -12.35 17.69
N GLN A 204 9.58 -13.02 18.72
CA GLN A 204 9.13 -14.34 19.17
C GLN A 204 7.71 -14.25 19.77
N ALA A 205 7.45 -13.23 20.59
CA ALA A 205 6.14 -13.01 21.19
C ALA A 205 5.06 -12.81 20.11
N VAL A 206 5.36 -11.99 19.10
CA VAL A 206 4.43 -11.74 17.98
C VAL A 206 4.27 -12.98 17.09
N ALA A 207 5.36 -13.68 16.78
CA ALA A 207 5.30 -14.92 16.00
C ALA A 207 4.39 -15.95 16.67
N MET A 208 4.53 -16.13 17.99
CA MET A 208 3.67 -17.02 18.79
C MET A 208 2.19 -16.59 18.73
N LYS A 209 1.90 -15.31 18.96
CA LYS A 209 0.53 -14.76 18.89
C LYS A 209 -0.13 -14.98 17.53
N LEU A 210 0.67 -14.98 16.47
CA LEU A 210 0.23 -15.19 15.09
C LEU A 210 0.24 -16.67 14.65
N GLY A 211 0.53 -17.62 15.56
CA GLY A 211 0.58 -19.04 15.24
C GLY A 211 1.77 -19.48 14.38
N ARG A 212 2.85 -18.70 14.38
CA ARG A 212 4.11 -19.07 13.74
C ARG A 212 5.01 -19.79 14.74
N ARG A 213 5.84 -20.69 14.24
CA ARG A 213 6.96 -21.22 15.03
C ARG A 213 8.05 -20.17 15.08
N PHE A 214 8.85 -20.18 16.11
CA PHE A 214 9.92 -19.19 16.24
C PHE A 214 11.21 -19.84 16.77
N LEU A 215 12.33 -19.22 16.39
CA LEU A 215 13.67 -19.49 16.92
C LEU A 215 14.34 -18.13 17.14
N GLY A 216 15.06 -17.97 18.24
CA GLY A 216 15.77 -16.74 18.57
C GLY A 216 17.05 -17.00 19.34
N ALA A 217 18.03 -16.09 19.22
CA ALA A 217 19.29 -16.12 19.93
C ALA A 217 19.70 -14.69 20.34
#